data_36579c9af2c4667cdd09e6a3760d9df6
#
_entry.id   36579c9af2c4667cdd09e6a3760d9df6
#
_cell.length_a   1.000
_cell.length_b   1.000
_cell.length_c   1.000
_cell.angle_alpha   90.00
_cell.angle_beta   90.00
_cell.angle_gamma   90.00
#
_symmetry.space_group_name_H-M   'P 1'
#
loop_
_entity.id
_entity.type
_entity.pdbx_description
1 polymer ?
#
loop_
_entity_poly.entity_id
_entity_poly.type
_entity_poly.pdbx_seq_one_letter_code
_entity_poly.pdbx_strand_id
1 'polypeptide(L)'
;AEPRQPLALVLVPTRELAQQVTDALTPYARSVRLRLATVVGGMPIGRQASALRGGAEVVVATPGRLKDLIDRGDCRLNQVAITVLD
;
A
#
# COMPACT_ATOMS: atom_id res chain seq x y z
N ALA A 1 11.73 -0.16 -4.40
CA ALA A 1 10.94 -0.38 -5.63
C ALA A 1 11.04 0.84 -6.53
N GLU A 2 10.70 0.67 -7.77
CA GLU A 2 10.57 1.80 -8.68
C GLU A 2 9.44 2.72 -8.23
N PRO A 3 9.56 4.03 -8.44
CA PRO A 3 8.49 4.96 -8.09
C PRO A 3 7.15 4.51 -8.69
N ARG A 4 6.10 4.60 -7.89
CA ARG A 4 4.73 4.25 -8.25
C ARG A 4 4.47 2.77 -8.55
N GLN A 5 5.46 1.88 -8.39
CA GLN A 5 5.33 0.46 -8.73
C GLN A 5 5.66 -0.43 -7.53
N PRO A 6 4.71 -0.66 -6.61
CA PRO A 6 4.95 -1.56 -5.49
C PRO A 6 5.19 -2.98 -5.95
N LEU A 7 5.92 -3.75 -5.15
CA LEU A 7 6.22 -5.16 -5.42
C LEU A 7 5.17 -6.08 -4.84
N ALA A 8 4.55 -5.70 -3.73
CA ALA A 8 3.51 -6.50 -3.07
C ALA A 8 2.35 -5.60 -2.65
N LEU A 9 1.14 -6.11 -2.83
CA LEU A 9 -0.08 -5.43 -2.46
C LEU A 9 -0.96 -6.38 -1.66
N VAL A 10 -1.39 -5.94 -0.48
CA VAL A 10 -2.34 -6.68 0.35
C VAL A 10 -3.64 -5.89 0.39
N LEU A 11 -4.69 -6.45 -0.22
CA LEU A 11 -6.02 -5.83 -0.20
C LEU A 11 -6.82 -6.32 1.00
N VAL A 12 -7.40 -5.39 1.73
CA VAL A 12 -8.22 -5.68 2.91
C VAL A 12 -9.55 -4.93 2.81
N PRO A 13 -10.64 -5.47 3.40
CA PRO A 13 -11.96 -4.85 3.25
C PRO A 13 -12.18 -3.61 4.11
N THR A 14 -11.46 -3.46 5.21
CA THR A 14 -11.69 -2.35 6.15
C THR A 14 -10.39 -1.67 6.54
N ARG A 15 -10.52 -0.41 6.97
CA ARG A 15 -9.40 0.36 7.49
C ARG A 15 -8.81 -0.26 8.75
N GLU A 16 -9.66 -0.82 9.62
CA GLU A 16 -9.23 -1.48 10.85
C GLU A 16 -8.36 -2.70 10.55
N LEU A 17 -8.76 -3.52 9.59
CA LEU A 17 -7.96 -4.67 9.17
C LEU A 17 -6.66 -4.23 8.51
N ALA A 18 -6.69 -3.15 7.72
CA ALA A 18 -5.47 -2.59 7.14
C ALA A 18 -4.47 -2.22 8.23
N GLN A 19 -4.93 -1.59 9.31
CA GLN A 19 -4.05 -1.21 10.42
C GLN A 19 -3.47 -2.43 11.12
N GLN A 20 -4.28 -3.46 11.36
CA GLN A 20 -3.82 -4.71 11.98
C GLN A 20 -2.74 -5.39 11.12
N VAL A 21 -2.96 -5.46 9.81
CA VAL A 21 -2.00 -6.07 8.89
C VAL A 21 -0.72 -5.24 8.83
N THR A 22 -0.84 -3.91 8.76
CA THR A 22 0.32 -3.02 8.77
C THR A 22 1.16 -3.23 10.03
N ASP A 23 0.52 -3.27 11.20
CA ASP A 23 1.23 -3.47 12.48
C ASP A 23 1.93 -4.82 12.51
N ALA A 24 1.29 -5.86 11.99
CA ALA A 24 1.88 -7.20 11.95
C ALA A 24 3.07 -7.29 10.98
N LEU A 25 3.02 -6.58 9.85
CA LEU A 25 4.06 -6.64 8.83
C LEU A 25 5.23 -5.69 9.08
N THR A 26 5.04 -4.64 9.86
CA THR A 26 6.06 -3.62 10.07
C THR A 26 7.39 -4.17 10.57
N PRO A 27 7.45 -5.07 11.59
CA PRO A 27 8.73 -5.63 12.03
C PRO A 27 9.46 -6.40 10.92
N TYR A 28 8.71 -7.15 10.12
CA TYR A 28 9.28 -7.92 9.03
C TYR A 28 9.80 -7.02 7.91
N ALA A 29 9.03 -6.02 7.52
CA ALA A 29 9.44 -5.07 6.51
C ALA A 29 10.72 -4.34 6.92
N ARG A 30 10.83 -3.93 8.19
CA ARG A 30 12.01 -3.29 8.72
C ARG A 30 13.23 -4.20 8.68
N SER A 31 13.06 -5.48 9.04
CA SER A 31 14.18 -6.42 9.09
C SER A 31 14.78 -6.68 7.72
N VAL A 32 13.98 -6.58 6.66
CA VAL A 32 14.45 -6.76 5.28
C VAL A 32 14.56 -5.42 4.51
N ARG A 33 14.40 -4.30 5.22
CA ARG A 33 14.56 -2.94 4.68
C ARG A 33 13.58 -2.62 3.54
N LEU A 34 12.37 -3.14 3.63
CA LEU A 34 11.30 -2.78 2.71
C LEU A 34 10.47 -1.63 3.31
N ARG A 35 10.05 -0.74 2.44
CA ARG A 35 9.16 0.36 2.85
C ARG A 35 7.71 -0.08 2.71
N LEU A 36 6.94 0.16 3.76
CA LEU A 36 5.54 -0.25 3.86
C LEU A 36 4.66 1.00 3.84
N ALA A 37 3.65 1.00 3.00
CA ALA A 37 2.66 2.07 2.97
C ALA A 37 1.26 1.52 3.22
N THR A 38 0.46 2.25 3.98
CA THR A 38 -0.94 1.91 4.24
C THR A 38 -1.82 2.91 3.52
N VAL A 39 -2.70 2.40 2.66
CA VAL A 39 -3.50 3.19 1.74
C VAL A 39 -4.98 2.94 2.03
N VAL A 40 -5.59 3.86 2.80
CA VAL A 40 -6.96 3.69 3.31
C VAL A 40 -7.74 5.00 3.22
N GLY A 41 -9.04 4.91 3.06
CA GLY A 41 -9.92 6.06 3.09
C GLY A 41 -9.97 6.72 4.47
N GLY A 42 -10.42 7.97 4.53
CA GLY A 42 -10.50 8.72 5.78
C GLY A 42 -9.18 9.34 6.24
N MET A 43 -8.08 9.08 5.52
CA MET A 43 -6.77 9.66 5.78
C MET A 43 -6.35 10.52 4.58
N PRO A 44 -5.42 11.49 4.77
CA PRO A 44 -5.02 12.37 3.66
C PRO A 44 -4.40 11.58 2.50
N ILE A 45 -4.98 11.71 1.32
CA ILE A 45 -4.51 11.01 0.13
C ILE A 45 -3.13 11.47 -0.33
N GLY A 46 -2.79 12.74 -0.08
CA GLY A 46 -1.50 13.30 -0.47
C GLY A 46 -0.31 12.59 0.14
N ARG A 47 -0.40 12.22 1.42
CA ARG A 47 0.67 11.45 2.10
C ARG A 47 0.81 10.05 1.51
N GLN A 48 -0.31 9.43 1.20
CA GLN A 48 -0.33 8.10 0.61
C GLN A 48 0.26 8.13 -0.79
N ALA A 49 -0.12 9.12 -1.59
CA ALA A 49 0.46 9.33 -2.91
C ALA A 49 1.97 9.54 -2.85
N SER A 50 2.44 10.35 -1.89
CA SER A 50 3.87 10.59 -1.71
C SER A 50 4.64 9.31 -1.38
N ALA A 51 4.08 8.46 -0.52
CA ALA A 51 4.71 7.19 -0.16
C ALA A 51 4.85 6.27 -1.38
N LEU A 52 3.82 6.22 -2.23
CA LEU A 52 3.85 5.42 -3.45
C LEU A 52 4.86 5.98 -4.46
N ARG A 53 4.86 7.29 -4.67
CA ARG A 53 5.83 7.94 -5.56
C ARG A 53 7.26 7.77 -5.05
N GLY A 54 7.43 7.69 -3.73
CA GLY A 54 8.72 7.44 -3.10
C GLY A 54 9.23 6.01 -3.24
N GLY A 55 8.42 5.10 -3.76
CA GLY A 55 8.82 3.73 -4.04
C GLY A 55 8.54 2.73 -2.93
N ALA A 56 7.42 2.87 -2.22
CA ALA A 56 7.02 1.86 -1.23
C ALA A 56 6.94 0.48 -1.90
N GLU A 57 7.61 -0.51 -1.31
CA GLU A 57 7.68 -1.87 -1.84
C GLU A 57 6.42 -2.67 -1.51
N VAL A 58 5.87 -2.49 -0.31
CA VAL A 58 4.70 -3.22 0.18
C VAL A 58 3.59 -2.22 0.48
N VAL A 59 2.41 -2.49 -0.08
CA VAL A 59 1.25 -1.62 0.13
C VAL A 59 0.12 -2.43 0.73
N VAL A 60 -0.42 -1.97 1.85
CA VAL A 60 -1.64 -2.51 2.45
C VAL A 60 -2.76 -1.51 2.16
N ALA A 61 -3.81 -1.95 1.48
CA ALA A 61 -4.79 -1.03 0.93
C ALA A 61 -6.23 -1.51 1.07
N THR A 62 -7.14 -0.55 1.26
CA THR A 62 -8.56 -0.79 1.00
C THR A 62 -8.83 -0.47 -0.47
N PRO A 63 -9.76 -1.22 -1.13
CA PRO A 63 -9.92 -1.13 -2.59
C PRO A 63 -10.29 0.26 -3.11
N GLY A 64 -11.17 0.98 -2.42
CA GLY A 64 -11.63 2.29 -2.91
C GLY A 64 -10.49 3.31 -2.98
N ARG A 65 -9.69 3.41 -1.92
CA ARG A 65 -8.57 4.35 -1.89
C ARG A 65 -7.46 3.92 -2.87
N LEU A 66 -7.22 2.62 -3.01
CA LEU A 66 -6.27 2.14 -4.00
C LEU A 66 -6.68 2.56 -5.41
N LYS A 67 -7.97 2.41 -5.74
CA LYS A 67 -8.49 2.82 -7.04
C LYS A 67 -8.26 4.32 -7.27
N ASP A 68 -8.50 5.16 -6.26
CA ASP A 68 -8.26 6.60 -6.36
C ASP A 68 -6.81 6.90 -6.74
N LEU A 69 -5.86 6.20 -6.11
CA LEU A 69 -4.44 6.41 -6.37
C LEU A 69 -4.01 5.90 -7.73
N ILE A 70 -4.58 4.80 -8.18
CA ILE A 70 -4.36 4.29 -9.54
C ILE A 70 -4.89 5.30 -10.57
N ASP A 71 -6.10 5.80 -10.37
CA ASP A 71 -6.73 6.77 -11.28
C ASP A 71 -5.93 8.08 -11.36
N ARG A 72 -5.29 8.48 -10.26
CA ARG A 72 -4.41 9.65 -10.25
C ARG A 72 -3.05 9.42 -10.91
N GLY A 73 -2.70 8.16 -11.19
CA GLY A 73 -1.38 7.81 -11.72
C GLY A 73 -0.30 7.69 -10.66
N ASP A 74 -0.65 7.67 -9.37
CA ASP A 74 0.30 7.55 -8.28
C ASP A 74 0.66 6.09 -7.95
N CYS A 75 -0.07 5.14 -8.51
CA CYS A 75 0.16 3.71 -8.29
C CYS A 75 -0.04 2.94 -9.58
N ARG A 76 0.92 2.07 -9.90
CA ARG A 76 0.87 1.17 -11.05
C ARG A 76 1.05 -0.26 -10.57
N LEU A 77 0.27 -1.18 -11.12
CA LEU A 77 0.29 -2.58 -10.68
C LEU A 77 1.02 -3.50 -11.65
N ASN A 78 1.96 -2.97 -12.42
CA ASN A 78 2.63 -3.72 -13.49
C ASN A 78 3.54 -4.85 -12.98
N GLN A 79 4.08 -4.70 -11.77
CA GLN A 79 5.07 -5.63 -11.22
C GLN A 79 4.63 -6.23 -9.89
N VAL A 80 3.35 -6.10 -9.53
CA VAL A 80 2.89 -6.41 -8.18
C VAL A 80 2.44 -7.86 -8.04
N ALA A 81 2.77 -8.48 -6.89
CA ALA A 81 2.12 -9.68 -6.41
C ALA A 81 0.98 -9.25 -5.49
N ILE A 82 -0.24 -9.75 -5.73
CA ILE A 82 -1.44 -9.31 -5.03
C ILE A 82 -1.94 -10.42 -4.10
N THR A 83 -2.23 -10.06 -2.85
CA THR A 83 -2.91 -10.91 -1.87
C THR A 83 -4.18 -10.21 -1.42
N VAL A 84 -5.28 -10.94 -1.36
CA VAL A 84 -6.57 -10.43 -0.88
C VAL A 84 -6.91 -11.08 0.43
N LEU A 85 -7.16 -10.28 1.46
CA LEU A 85 -7.62 -10.76 2.78
C LEU A 85 -9.07 -10.34 2.98
N ASP A 86 -9.90 -11.31 3.26
CA ASP A 86 -11.32 -11.07 3.53
C ASP A 86 -11.60 -10.81 5.01
#